data_6e719578167218a18f7b4164c47f48d7
#
_entry.id   6e719578167218a18f7b4164c47f48d7
#
_cell.length_a   1.000
_cell.length_b   1.000
_cell.length_c   1.000
_cell.angle_alpha   90.00
_cell.angle_beta   90.00
_cell.angle_gamma   90.00
#
_symmetry.space_group_name_H-M   'P 1'
#
loop_
_entity.id
_entity.type
_entity.pdbx_description
1 polymer ?
#
loop_
_entity_poly.entity_id
_entity_poly.type
_entity_poly.pdbx_seq_one_letter_code
_entity_poly.pdbx_strand_id
1 'polypeptide(L)'
;MNIREEMEKMEKEILSPFACCSVDSLGRDLPEEEDDIRTIFQRDRDRILHSKAFRRLKHKTQVFIQPEGDHYRTRLTHTLEVSQIARSIAKALRLNEDLTEAIALGHDLGHTPFGHAGERALNKLCSGGFSHVDQSIRIVEILEKNGRGLNLSKEVRDGIQNHRSSGKPKTLEGQAVRFADKIAYLNHDVDDGIRAGLFREEELPAEYRKVLGFTARERLNTLIRSVIFTSRGKDKLSMEPIMEENMQGLRKWMFQNVYTSSKAKEEEWKVDGMLKLLFSFYQEHPLEMAEEYRFLLKKGEEEGTEDPKLLLDRIVADYISGMTDEYCSHKFMEYFVPKAWEKD
;
A
#
# COMPACT_ATOMS: atom_id res chain seq x y z
N MET A 1 -29.27 -0.14 24.29
CA MET A 1 -28.26 0.40 23.36
C MET A 1 -26.91 -0.05 23.88
N ASN A 2 -26.12 -0.74 23.05
CA ASN A 2 -24.76 -1.15 23.39
C ASN A 2 -23.77 -0.04 23.01
N ILE A 3 -22.48 -0.21 23.35
CA ILE A 3 -21.44 0.81 23.11
C ILE A 3 -21.31 1.14 21.61
N ARG A 4 -21.37 0.12 20.74
CA ARG A 4 -21.34 0.32 19.28
C ARG A 4 -22.49 1.23 18.82
N GLU A 5 -23.71 0.95 19.24
CA GLU A 5 -24.90 1.75 18.86
C GLU A 5 -24.81 3.20 19.36
N GLU A 6 -24.22 3.41 20.53
CA GLU A 6 -23.94 4.77 21.03
C GLU A 6 -22.93 5.50 20.15
N MET A 7 -21.83 4.83 19.74
CA MET A 7 -20.83 5.41 18.85
C MET A 7 -21.42 5.72 17.46
N GLU A 8 -22.19 4.83 16.88
CA GLU A 8 -22.87 5.04 15.59
C GLU A 8 -23.84 6.23 15.64
N LYS A 9 -24.54 6.40 16.76
CA LYS A 9 -25.39 7.57 16.97
C LYS A 9 -24.55 8.86 17.06
N MET A 10 -23.44 8.83 17.80
CA MET A 10 -22.53 9.98 17.87
C MET A 10 -21.94 10.34 16.49
N GLU A 11 -21.59 9.35 15.67
CA GLU A 11 -21.13 9.61 14.30
C GLU A 11 -22.18 10.44 13.52
N LYS A 12 -23.45 10.08 13.58
CA LYS A 12 -24.54 10.81 12.93
C LYS A 12 -24.71 12.25 13.42
N GLU A 13 -24.40 12.52 14.67
CA GLU A 13 -24.53 13.85 15.27
C GLU A 13 -23.33 14.77 14.95
N ILE A 14 -22.11 14.21 14.89
CA ILE A 14 -20.87 15.00 14.83
C ILE A 14 -20.19 15.01 13.47
N LEU A 15 -20.36 13.97 12.65
CA LEU A 15 -19.71 13.89 11.37
C LEU A 15 -20.33 14.81 10.31
N SER A 16 -19.59 15.07 9.27
CA SER A 16 -20.06 15.81 8.09
C SER A 16 -21.23 15.04 7.44
N PRO A 17 -22.23 15.71 6.84
CA PRO A 17 -23.27 15.04 6.07
C PRO A 17 -22.73 14.27 4.84
N PHE A 18 -21.49 14.50 4.46
CA PHE A 18 -20.80 13.79 3.37
C PHE A 18 -19.90 12.65 3.85
N ALA A 19 -19.79 12.45 5.18
CA ALA A 19 -19.00 11.36 5.76
C ALA A 19 -19.73 10.03 5.64
N CYS A 20 -18.99 8.94 5.53
CA CYS A 20 -19.52 7.60 5.60
C CYS A 20 -19.65 7.16 7.07
N CYS A 21 -20.87 7.20 7.61
CA CYS A 21 -21.12 6.72 8.97
C CYS A 21 -21.13 5.19 9.00
N SER A 22 -20.69 4.60 10.13
CA SER A 22 -20.61 3.14 10.29
C SER A 22 -21.96 2.45 10.13
N VAL A 23 -23.03 3.06 10.61
CA VAL A 23 -24.40 2.54 10.49
C VAL A 23 -24.92 2.51 9.05
N ASP A 24 -24.37 3.34 8.16
CA ASP A 24 -24.75 3.38 6.74
C ASP A 24 -23.86 2.50 5.85
N SER A 25 -22.97 1.69 6.43
CA SER A 25 -22.10 0.83 5.66
C SER A 25 -22.87 -0.14 4.77
N LEU A 26 -22.37 -0.35 3.56
CA LEU A 26 -22.87 -1.37 2.62
C LEU A 26 -22.58 -2.81 3.08
N GLY A 27 -21.91 -2.93 4.24
CA GLY A 27 -21.64 -4.20 4.89
C GLY A 27 -20.53 -5.03 4.23
N ARG A 28 -20.54 -6.31 4.56
CA ARG A 28 -19.57 -7.34 4.18
C ARG A 28 -20.19 -8.30 3.17
N ASP A 29 -19.34 -9.07 2.47
CA ASP A 29 -19.85 -10.11 1.57
C ASP A 29 -20.35 -11.34 2.34
N LEU A 30 -19.65 -11.71 3.42
CA LEU A 30 -20.06 -12.80 4.29
C LEU A 30 -20.74 -12.21 5.55
N PRO A 31 -22.00 -12.59 5.84
CA PRO A 31 -22.68 -12.14 7.06
C PRO A 31 -21.91 -12.56 8.32
N GLU A 32 -21.84 -11.67 9.28
CA GLU A 32 -21.23 -11.91 10.59
C GLU A 32 -22.07 -11.26 11.69
N GLU A 33 -21.97 -11.80 12.90
CA GLU A 33 -22.54 -11.15 14.09
C GLU A 33 -21.89 -9.79 14.32
N GLU A 34 -22.70 -8.82 14.64
CA GLU A 34 -22.23 -7.49 15.01
C GLU A 34 -21.50 -7.53 16.37
N ASP A 35 -20.50 -6.69 16.50
CA ASP A 35 -19.79 -6.51 17.77
C ASP A 35 -20.60 -5.54 18.66
N ASP A 36 -20.59 -5.73 19.96
CA ASP A 36 -21.30 -4.87 20.91
C ASP A 36 -20.52 -3.63 21.34
N ILE A 37 -19.22 -3.57 21.02
CA ILE A 37 -18.29 -2.49 21.38
C ILE A 37 -17.82 -1.73 20.16
N ARG A 38 -17.37 -2.43 19.09
CA ARG A 38 -16.69 -1.84 17.93
C ARG A 38 -17.60 -1.67 16.73
N THR A 39 -17.49 -0.51 16.08
CA THR A 39 -18.16 -0.27 14.80
C THR A 39 -17.55 -1.15 13.69
N ILE A 40 -18.23 -1.21 12.54
CA ILE A 40 -17.79 -2.04 11.41
C ILE A 40 -16.38 -1.65 10.92
N PHE A 41 -16.07 -0.34 10.87
CA PHE A 41 -14.77 0.14 10.38
C PHE A 41 -13.65 -0.07 11.40
N GLN A 42 -13.93 0.00 12.69
CA GLN A 42 -12.97 -0.37 13.75
C GLN A 42 -12.58 -1.84 13.64
N ARG A 43 -13.56 -2.73 13.42
CA ARG A 43 -13.28 -4.16 13.19
C ARG A 43 -12.43 -4.39 11.94
N ASP A 44 -12.64 -3.63 10.88
CA ASP A 44 -11.84 -3.75 9.65
C ASP A 44 -10.40 -3.30 9.88
N ARG A 45 -10.20 -2.16 10.54
CA ARG A 45 -8.88 -1.70 10.97
C ARG A 45 -8.14 -2.79 11.76
N ASP A 46 -8.80 -3.36 12.77
CA ASP A 46 -8.20 -4.40 13.62
C ASP A 46 -7.83 -5.65 12.79
N ARG A 47 -8.67 -6.08 11.85
CA ARG A 47 -8.39 -7.22 10.96
C ARG A 47 -7.17 -6.98 10.09
N ILE A 48 -7.04 -5.78 9.52
CA ILE A 48 -5.87 -5.39 8.72
C ILE A 48 -4.62 -5.39 9.59
N LEU A 49 -4.67 -4.74 10.74
CA LEU A 49 -3.53 -4.58 11.66
C LEU A 49 -2.97 -5.94 12.13
N HIS A 50 -3.86 -6.91 12.36
CA HIS A 50 -3.49 -8.25 12.80
C HIS A 50 -3.20 -9.23 11.66
N SER A 51 -3.27 -8.81 10.39
CA SER A 51 -2.95 -9.67 9.24
C SER A 51 -1.46 -9.99 9.12
N LYS A 52 -1.14 -11.10 8.45
CA LYS A 52 0.26 -11.47 8.13
C LYS A 52 0.86 -10.45 7.16
N ALA A 53 0.07 -10.00 6.18
CA ALA A 53 0.50 -9.04 5.18
C ALA A 53 0.93 -7.71 5.81
N PHE A 54 0.17 -7.16 6.75
CA PHE A 54 0.52 -5.92 7.45
C PHE A 54 1.85 -6.05 8.22
N ARG A 55 2.06 -7.15 8.93
CA ARG A 55 3.34 -7.40 9.65
C ARG A 55 4.55 -7.46 8.74
N ARG A 56 4.37 -7.95 7.49
CA ARG A 56 5.47 -8.04 6.49
C ARG A 56 5.91 -6.67 5.96
N LEU A 57 5.07 -5.63 6.05
CA LEU A 57 5.40 -4.28 5.58
C LEU A 57 6.66 -3.71 6.28
N LYS A 58 6.96 -4.14 7.51
CA LYS A 58 8.15 -3.68 8.23
C LYS A 58 9.47 -4.08 7.57
N HIS A 59 9.47 -5.12 6.73
CA HIS A 59 10.65 -5.67 6.05
C HIS A 59 10.53 -5.59 4.51
N LYS A 60 9.75 -4.64 4.00
CA LYS A 60 9.66 -4.30 2.58
C LYS A 60 10.17 -2.89 2.36
N THR A 61 11.03 -2.73 1.38
CA THR A 61 11.57 -1.43 0.96
C THR A 61 10.46 -0.52 0.43
N GLN A 62 10.55 0.79 0.75
CA GLN A 62 9.67 1.80 0.19
C GLN A 62 10.15 2.28 -1.18
N VAL A 63 11.35 2.85 -1.27
CA VAL A 63 11.87 3.50 -2.48
C VAL A 63 13.22 2.92 -2.92
N PHE A 64 14.22 2.93 -2.04
CA PHE A 64 15.58 2.51 -2.36
C PHE A 64 15.86 1.11 -1.84
N ILE A 65 16.41 0.24 -2.72
CA ILE A 65 16.72 -1.15 -2.39
C ILE A 65 17.85 -1.17 -1.36
N GLN A 66 17.54 -1.68 -0.16
CA GLN A 66 18.46 -1.92 0.96
C GLN A 66 19.56 -0.84 1.15
N PRO A 67 19.20 0.40 1.47
CA PRO A 67 20.23 1.34 1.90
C PRO A 67 20.82 0.87 3.24
N GLU A 68 22.15 1.01 3.39
CA GLU A 68 22.81 0.74 4.66
C GLU A 68 22.37 1.73 5.73
N GLY A 69 21.91 1.24 6.91
CA GLY A 69 21.57 2.04 8.07
C GLY A 69 20.16 1.83 8.63
N ASP A 70 19.93 2.32 9.86
CA ASP A 70 18.69 2.09 10.62
C ASP A 70 17.59 3.16 10.38
N HIS A 71 17.85 4.17 9.56
CA HIS A 71 16.98 5.35 9.43
C HIS A 71 16.17 5.41 8.14
N TYR A 72 16.19 4.36 7.32
CA TYR A 72 15.41 4.33 6.08
C TYR A 72 13.96 3.92 6.32
N ARG A 73 13.07 4.50 5.51
CA ARG A 73 11.64 4.19 5.57
C ARG A 73 11.36 2.79 5.02
N THR A 74 10.61 2.04 5.81
CA THR A 74 9.96 0.81 5.37
C THR A 74 8.54 1.11 4.91
N ARG A 75 7.89 0.16 4.23
CA ARG A 75 6.47 0.30 3.88
C ARG A 75 5.58 0.45 5.09
N LEU A 76 5.93 -0.14 6.22
CA LEU A 76 5.18 0.04 7.47
C LEU A 76 5.20 1.49 7.93
N THR A 77 6.39 2.13 7.96
CA THR A 77 6.48 3.53 8.39
C THR A 77 5.78 4.46 7.43
N HIS A 78 5.88 4.25 6.11
CA HIS A 78 5.09 4.95 5.10
C HIS A 78 3.59 4.81 5.35
N THR A 79 3.09 3.59 5.54
CA THR A 79 1.67 3.31 5.79
C THR A 79 1.16 4.05 7.03
N LEU A 80 1.96 4.12 8.11
CA LEU A 80 1.62 4.85 9.32
C LEU A 80 1.60 6.38 9.10
N GLU A 81 2.53 6.91 8.30
CA GLU A 81 2.56 8.32 7.94
C GLU A 81 1.39 8.70 7.03
N VAL A 82 1.03 7.85 6.06
CA VAL A 82 -0.20 8.02 5.25
C VAL A 82 -1.43 8.03 6.14
N SER A 83 -1.53 7.10 7.09
CA SER A 83 -2.64 7.04 8.05
C SER A 83 -2.72 8.32 8.90
N GLN A 84 -1.59 8.81 9.40
CA GLN A 84 -1.54 10.05 10.18
C GLN A 84 -2.01 11.27 9.37
N ILE A 85 -1.55 11.41 8.12
CA ILE A 85 -1.95 12.52 7.23
C ILE A 85 -3.43 12.41 6.88
N ALA A 86 -3.89 11.22 6.46
CA ALA A 86 -5.27 10.99 6.07
C ALA A 86 -6.24 11.27 7.22
N ARG A 87 -5.94 10.79 8.43
CA ARG A 87 -6.75 11.06 9.63
C ARG A 87 -6.74 12.54 10.01
N SER A 88 -5.63 13.26 9.83
CA SER A 88 -5.59 14.71 10.05
C SER A 88 -6.54 15.45 9.11
N ILE A 89 -6.60 15.03 7.84
CA ILE A 89 -7.54 15.57 6.84
C ILE A 89 -8.98 15.19 7.24
N ALA A 90 -9.22 13.91 7.53
CA ALA A 90 -10.54 13.40 7.89
C ALA A 90 -11.10 14.12 9.12
N LYS A 91 -10.31 14.23 10.18
CA LYS A 91 -10.71 14.92 11.42
C LYS A 91 -11.07 16.38 11.18
N ALA A 92 -10.25 17.11 10.42
CA ALA A 92 -10.48 18.52 10.11
C ALA A 92 -11.77 18.72 9.29
N LEU A 93 -12.13 17.77 8.44
CA LEU A 93 -13.34 17.78 7.61
C LEU A 93 -14.54 17.08 8.26
N ARG A 94 -14.38 16.57 9.48
CA ARG A 94 -15.38 15.75 10.19
C ARG A 94 -15.83 14.53 9.39
N LEU A 95 -14.90 13.81 8.77
CA LEU A 95 -15.10 12.52 8.13
C LEU A 95 -14.88 11.39 9.15
N ASN A 96 -15.20 10.17 8.77
CA ASN A 96 -15.01 8.98 9.63
C ASN A 96 -13.53 8.61 9.71
N GLU A 97 -12.91 8.85 10.89
CA GLU A 97 -11.49 8.55 11.10
C GLU A 97 -11.20 7.05 11.09
N ASP A 98 -12.11 6.20 11.60
CA ASP A 98 -11.92 4.74 11.65
C ASP A 98 -11.93 4.14 10.23
N LEU A 99 -12.84 4.57 9.36
CA LEU A 99 -12.84 4.18 7.95
C LEU A 99 -11.56 4.65 7.24
N THR A 100 -11.17 5.90 7.48
CA THR A 100 -9.96 6.49 6.90
C THR A 100 -8.72 5.70 7.31
N GLU A 101 -8.60 5.34 8.58
CA GLU A 101 -7.48 4.55 9.11
C GLU A 101 -7.47 3.14 8.53
N ALA A 102 -8.61 2.46 8.48
CA ALA A 102 -8.70 1.12 7.90
C ALA A 102 -8.24 1.09 6.43
N ILE A 103 -8.68 2.06 5.61
CA ILE A 103 -8.25 2.18 4.22
C ILE A 103 -6.73 2.46 4.15
N ALA A 104 -6.24 3.40 4.96
CA ALA A 104 -4.83 3.77 4.96
C ALA A 104 -3.92 2.61 5.37
N LEU A 105 -4.29 1.83 6.38
CA LEU A 105 -3.51 0.66 6.80
C LEU A 105 -3.54 -0.48 5.76
N GLY A 106 -4.59 -0.54 4.95
CA GLY A 106 -4.79 -1.60 3.95
C GLY A 106 -4.23 -1.30 2.56
N HIS A 107 -3.95 -0.04 2.22
CA HIS A 107 -3.72 0.36 0.82
C HIS A 107 -2.50 -0.32 0.17
N ASP A 108 -1.43 -0.55 0.92
CA ASP A 108 -0.13 -1.03 0.43
C ASP A 108 0.18 -2.51 0.75
N LEU A 109 -0.80 -3.28 1.24
CA LEU A 109 -0.60 -4.69 1.64
C LEU A 109 -0.04 -5.57 0.53
N GLY A 110 -0.42 -5.28 -0.72
CA GLY A 110 -0.08 -6.05 -1.91
C GLY A 110 1.27 -5.72 -2.54
N HIS A 111 2.05 -4.82 -1.98
CA HIS A 111 3.37 -4.52 -2.54
C HIS A 111 4.31 -5.72 -2.49
N THR A 112 5.11 -5.85 -3.55
CA THR A 112 6.14 -6.88 -3.74
C THR A 112 7.38 -6.60 -2.91
N PRO A 113 8.27 -7.59 -2.68
CA PRO A 113 9.64 -7.30 -2.29
C PRO A 113 10.29 -6.37 -3.32
N PHE A 114 11.22 -5.53 -2.85
CA PHE A 114 11.94 -4.52 -3.65
C PHE A 114 11.04 -3.46 -4.32
N GLY A 115 9.89 -3.18 -3.74
CA GLY A 115 8.99 -2.08 -4.13
C GLY A 115 8.59 -2.11 -5.60
N HIS A 116 8.71 -0.98 -6.29
CA HIS A 116 8.30 -0.86 -7.70
C HIS A 116 9.16 -1.69 -8.68
N ALA A 117 10.42 -1.99 -8.33
CA ALA A 117 11.23 -2.88 -9.17
C ALA A 117 10.64 -4.28 -9.20
N GLY A 118 10.28 -4.82 -8.03
CA GLY A 118 9.61 -6.10 -7.93
C GLY A 118 8.23 -6.13 -8.59
N GLU A 119 7.44 -5.06 -8.46
CA GLU A 119 6.13 -4.95 -9.13
C GLU A 119 6.28 -5.01 -10.65
N ARG A 120 7.23 -4.24 -11.23
CA ARG A 120 7.51 -4.28 -12.67
C ARG A 120 7.97 -5.66 -13.14
N ALA A 121 8.81 -6.33 -12.35
CA ALA A 121 9.28 -7.68 -12.67
C ALA A 121 8.12 -8.68 -12.67
N LEU A 122 7.30 -8.74 -11.62
CA LEU A 122 6.16 -9.65 -11.55
C LEU A 122 5.11 -9.34 -12.62
N ASN A 123 4.89 -8.06 -12.97
CA ASN A 123 3.96 -7.69 -14.03
C ASN A 123 4.39 -8.21 -15.41
N LYS A 124 5.69 -8.33 -15.68
CA LYS A 124 6.22 -8.94 -16.91
C LYS A 124 6.13 -10.47 -16.90
N LEU A 125 6.25 -11.10 -15.73
CA LEU A 125 6.35 -12.55 -15.58
C LEU A 125 5.00 -13.23 -15.47
N CYS A 126 4.04 -12.59 -14.80
CA CYS A 126 2.70 -13.13 -14.62
C CYS A 126 1.87 -12.92 -15.88
N SER A 127 1.39 -14.00 -16.48
CA SER A 127 0.61 -13.96 -17.75
C SER A 127 -0.64 -13.10 -17.69
N GLY A 128 -1.27 -12.99 -16.50
CA GLY A 128 -2.42 -12.10 -16.24
C GLY A 128 -2.05 -10.67 -15.85
N GLY A 129 -0.74 -10.33 -15.85
CA GLY A 129 -0.24 -9.08 -15.29
C GLY A 129 -0.23 -9.05 -13.76
N PHE A 130 0.37 -8.01 -13.19
CA PHE A 130 0.45 -7.82 -11.74
C PHE A 130 0.39 -6.33 -11.38
N SER A 131 -0.39 -6.00 -10.37
CA SER A 131 -0.39 -4.68 -9.75
C SER A 131 -0.54 -4.84 -8.23
N HIS A 132 0.16 -4.00 -7.46
CA HIS A 132 0.06 -4.06 -5.99
C HIS A 132 -1.35 -3.74 -5.49
N VAL A 133 -2.12 -2.93 -6.22
CA VAL A 133 -3.52 -2.62 -5.87
C VAL A 133 -4.38 -3.86 -5.95
N ASP A 134 -4.35 -4.56 -7.09
CA ASP A 134 -5.11 -5.79 -7.28
C ASP A 134 -4.63 -6.85 -6.29
N GLN A 135 -3.34 -6.88 -6.01
CA GLN A 135 -2.76 -7.77 -5.01
C GLN A 135 -3.21 -7.43 -3.59
N SER A 136 -3.38 -6.12 -3.24
CA SER A 136 -3.92 -5.71 -1.93
C SER A 136 -5.35 -6.22 -1.76
N ILE A 137 -6.19 -6.10 -2.78
CA ILE A 137 -7.55 -6.64 -2.78
C ILE A 137 -7.53 -8.16 -2.66
N ARG A 138 -6.69 -8.84 -3.43
CA ARG A 138 -6.56 -10.29 -3.38
C ARG A 138 -6.10 -10.80 -2.00
N ILE A 139 -5.21 -10.07 -1.33
CA ILE A 139 -4.79 -10.38 0.05
C ILE A 139 -5.99 -10.31 1.00
N VAL A 140 -6.76 -9.24 0.96
CA VAL A 140 -7.86 -9.03 1.91
C VAL A 140 -9.09 -9.88 1.60
N GLU A 141 -9.29 -10.29 0.35
CA GLU A 141 -10.43 -11.12 -0.07
C GLU A 141 -10.12 -12.62 -0.05
N ILE A 142 -8.86 -13.04 -0.31
CA ILE A 142 -8.53 -14.44 -0.55
C ILE A 142 -7.37 -14.92 0.33
N LEU A 143 -6.19 -14.28 0.26
CA LEU A 143 -4.94 -14.89 0.74
C LEU A 143 -4.83 -14.98 2.26
N GLU A 144 -5.39 -14.03 2.99
CA GLU A 144 -5.36 -14.07 4.46
C GLU A 144 -6.27 -15.18 5.02
N LYS A 145 -6.02 -15.58 6.25
CA LYS A 145 -6.79 -16.59 6.98
C LYS A 145 -6.97 -17.91 6.22
N ASN A 146 -5.89 -18.39 5.57
CA ASN A 146 -5.86 -19.65 4.84
C ASN A 146 -6.95 -19.74 3.75
N GLY A 147 -7.00 -18.77 2.86
CA GLY A 147 -7.91 -18.75 1.72
C GLY A 147 -9.31 -18.21 1.99
N ARG A 148 -9.57 -17.61 3.17
CA ARG A 148 -10.89 -17.05 3.53
C ARG A 148 -10.95 -15.53 3.47
N GLY A 149 -9.80 -14.86 3.34
CA GLY A 149 -9.70 -13.41 3.37
C GLY A 149 -10.04 -12.79 4.72
N LEU A 150 -10.09 -11.46 4.76
CA LEU A 150 -10.39 -10.68 5.96
C LEU A 150 -11.89 -10.33 6.10
N ASN A 151 -12.69 -10.53 5.06
CA ASN A 151 -14.10 -10.15 5.00
C ASN A 151 -14.32 -8.68 5.42
N LEU A 152 -13.62 -7.76 4.76
CA LEU A 152 -13.72 -6.32 5.01
C LEU A 152 -15.00 -5.73 4.42
N SER A 153 -15.46 -4.59 4.96
CA SER A 153 -16.56 -3.81 4.40
C SER A 153 -16.25 -3.33 2.97
N LYS A 154 -17.30 -3.07 2.21
CA LYS A 154 -17.19 -2.64 0.80
C LYS A 154 -16.49 -1.30 0.67
N GLU A 155 -16.69 -0.41 1.63
CA GLU A 155 -16.06 0.92 1.67
C GLU A 155 -14.55 0.84 1.85
N VAL A 156 -14.08 -0.02 2.75
CA VAL A 156 -12.65 -0.24 2.98
C VAL A 156 -12.01 -0.84 1.73
N ARG A 157 -12.64 -1.85 1.11
CA ARG A 157 -12.13 -2.45 -0.14
C ARG A 157 -12.11 -1.46 -1.30
N ASP A 158 -13.19 -0.65 -1.47
CA ASP A 158 -13.22 0.41 -2.49
C ASP A 158 -12.08 1.42 -2.28
N GLY A 159 -11.85 1.85 -1.05
CA GLY A 159 -10.77 2.76 -0.71
C GLY A 159 -9.39 2.18 -1.02
N ILE A 160 -9.13 0.92 -0.64
CA ILE A 160 -7.89 0.19 -0.96
C ILE A 160 -7.71 0.10 -2.48
N GLN A 161 -8.74 -0.30 -3.23
CA GLN A 161 -8.65 -0.48 -4.68
C GLN A 161 -8.44 0.82 -5.43
N ASN A 162 -8.96 1.92 -4.92
CA ASN A 162 -8.97 3.20 -5.61
C ASN A 162 -7.98 4.24 -5.04
N HIS A 163 -7.00 3.84 -4.20
CA HIS A 163 -6.05 4.78 -3.58
C HIS A 163 -5.07 5.42 -4.56
N ARG A 164 -4.75 4.76 -5.69
CA ARG A 164 -3.84 5.31 -6.72
C ARG A 164 -4.35 6.62 -7.32
N SER A 165 -3.44 7.38 -7.92
CA SER A 165 -3.73 8.68 -8.56
C SER A 165 -4.84 8.62 -9.62
N SER A 166 -4.96 7.50 -10.35
CA SER A 166 -6.01 7.26 -11.34
C SER A 166 -7.33 6.76 -10.74
N GLY A 167 -7.31 6.33 -9.49
CA GLY A 167 -8.48 5.78 -8.81
C GLY A 167 -9.50 6.86 -8.41
N LYS A 168 -10.73 6.43 -8.22
CA LYS A 168 -11.87 7.29 -7.83
C LYS A 168 -12.60 6.66 -6.65
N PRO A 169 -12.06 6.78 -5.42
CA PRO A 169 -12.75 6.28 -4.23
C PRO A 169 -14.13 6.90 -4.11
N LYS A 170 -15.11 6.10 -3.75
CA LYS A 170 -16.52 6.52 -3.60
C LYS A 170 -16.73 7.39 -2.36
N THR A 171 -16.01 7.08 -1.27
CA THR A 171 -16.12 7.82 -0.02
C THR A 171 -15.10 8.97 0.04
N LEU A 172 -15.42 10.01 0.82
CA LEU A 172 -14.47 11.10 1.06
C LEU A 172 -13.26 10.63 1.88
N GLU A 173 -13.45 9.64 2.73
CA GLU A 173 -12.41 8.97 3.52
C GLU A 173 -11.39 8.31 2.59
N GLY A 174 -11.83 7.57 1.58
CA GLY A 174 -10.96 7.01 0.55
C GLY A 174 -10.23 8.08 -0.27
N GLN A 175 -10.93 9.20 -0.57
CA GLN A 175 -10.28 10.35 -1.23
C GLN A 175 -9.22 10.99 -0.33
N ALA A 176 -9.45 11.07 0.98
CA ALA A 176 -8.47 11.58 1.95
C ALA A 176 -7.21 10.70 1.95
N VAL A 177 -7.36 9.38 1.95
CA VAL A 177 -6.22 8.44 1.85
C VAL A 177 -5.46 8.63 0.55
N ARG A 178 -6.15 8.78 -0.59
CA ARG A 178 -5.51 9.03 -1.89
C ARG A 178 -4.68 10.32 -1.93
N PHE A 179 -5.15 11.40 -1.29
CA PHE A 179 -4.35 12.62 -1.16
C PHE A 179 -3.19 12.44 -0.18
N ALA A 180 -3.44 11.77 0.94
CA ALA A 180 -2.42 11.52 1.95
C ALA A 180 -1.26 10.68 1.42
N ASP A 181 -1.54 9.63 0.65
CA ASP A 181 -0.52 8.80 0.00
C ASP A 181 0.36 9.63 -0.94
N LYS A 182 -0.24 10.46 -1.82
CA LYS A 182 0.53 11.35 -2.72
C LYS A 182 1.41 12.35 -1.95
N ILE A 183 0.88 12.93 -0.87
CA ILE A 183 1.59 13.91 -0.05
C ILE A 183 2.74 13.24 0.70
N ALA A 184 2.47 12.08 1.32
CA ALA A 184 3.47 11.29 2.03
C ALA A 184 4.58 10.85 1.08
N TYR A 185 4.23 10.23 -0.03
CA TYR A 185 5.18 9.73 -1.03
C TYR A 185 6.15 10.82 -1.49
N LEU A 186 5.63 11.99 -1.92
CA LEU A 186 6.48 13.10 -2.36
C LEU A 186 7.45 13.58 -1.28
N ASN A 187 6.98 13.72 -0.04
CA ASN A 187 7.83 14.19 1.07
C ASN A 187 8.88 13.16 1.44
N HIS A 188 8.52 11.87 1.41
CA HIS A 188 9.44 10.77 1.71
C HIS A 188 10.54 10.68 0.67
N ASP A 189 10.19 10.75 -0.60
CA ASP A 189 11.15 10.66 -1.69
C ASP A 189 12.18 11.80 -1.65
N VAL A 190 11.73 13.02 -1.34
CA VAL A 190 12.64 14.16 -1.16
C VAL A 190 13.57 13.92 0.04
N ASP A 191 13.04 13.52 1.18
CA ASP A 191 13.81 13.30 2.40
C ASP A 191 14.82 12.15 2.25
N ASP A 192 14.38 11.03 1.65
CA ASP A 192 15.22 9.86 1.44
C ASP A 192 16.30 10.15 0.36
N GLY A 193 15.97 10.93 -0.68
CA GLY A 193 16.95 11.37 -1.68
C GLY A 193 18.04 12.27 -1.10
N ILE A 194 17.68 13.18 -0.20
CA ILE A 194 18.64 14.03 0.53
C ILE A 194 19.53 13.17 1.44
N ARG A 195 18.95 12.24 2.20
CA ARG A 195 19.69 11.32 3.07
C ARG A 195 20.65 10.42 2.30
N ALA A 196 20.26 9.96 1.12
CA ALA A 196 21.09 9.18 0.23
C ALA A 196 22.21 10.00 -0.44
N GLY A 197 22.26 11.32 -0.17
CA GLY A 197 23.26 12.23 -0.77
C GLY A 197 23.10 12.41 -2.29
N LEU A 198 21.90 12.16 -2.82
CA LEU A 198 21.63 12.30 -4.24
C LEU A 198 21.49 13.78 -4.65
N PHE A 199 20.97 14.60 -3.75
CA PHE A 199 20.83 16.06 -3.89
C PHE A 199 20.64 16.70 -2.50
N ARG A 200 20.75 18.03 -2.43
CA ARG A 200 20.48 18.81 -1.22
C ARG A 200 19.15 19.55 -1.34
N GLU A 201 18.55 19.94 -0.22
CA GLU A 201 17.25 20.67 -0.20
C GLU A 201 17.30 21.95 -1.07
N GLU A 202 18.47 22.64 -1.10
CA GLU A 202 18.68 23.85 -1.89
C GLU A 202 18.66 23.61 -3.41
N GLU A 203 18.93 22.39 -3.85
CA GLU A 203 18.97 21.99 -5.27
C GLU A 203 17.58 21.70 -5.83
N LEU A 204 16.55 21.57 -4.96
CA LEU A 204 15.17 21.53 -5.41
C LEU A 204 14.80 22.84 -6.13
N PRO A 205 14.07 22.80 -7.26
CA PRO A 205 13.72 23.99 -8.01
C PRO A 205 13.04 25.05 -7.14
N ALA A 206 13.58 26.26 -7.19
CA ALA A 206 13.12 27.37 -6.33
C ALA A 206 11.65 27.73 -6.53
N GLU A 207 11.09 27.48 -7.71
CA GLU A 207 9.66 27.66 -8.02
C GLU A 207 8.78 26.79 -7.16
N TYR A 208 9.10 25.50 -7.00
CA TYR A 208 8.32 24.58 -6.16
C TYR A 208 8.50 24.88 -4.67
N ARG A 209 9.75 25.21 -4.25
CA ARG A 209 10.03 25.55 -2.85
C ARG A 209 9.29 26.80 -2.37
N LYS A 210 9.13 27.83 -3.24
CA LYS A 210 8.39 29.06 -2.91
C LYS A 210 6.90 28.81 -2.66
N VAL A 211 6.31 27.85 -3.36
CA VAL A 211 4.88 27.55 -3.28
C VAL A 211 4.60 26.49 -2.21
N LEU A 212 5.40 25.42 -2.20
CA LEU A 212 5.14 24.26 -1.32
C LEU A 212 5.78 24.37 0.06
N GLY A 213 6.85 25.15 0.21
CA GLY A 213 7.64 25.30 1.43
C GLY A 213 9.11 24.93 1.23
N PHE A 214 9.98 25.50 2.09
CA PHE A 214 11.42 25.36 2.03
C PHE A 214 11.95 24.17 2.86
N THR A 215 11.10 23.53 3.64
CA THR A 215 11.43 22.37 4.46
C THR A 215 10.38 21.28 4.30
N ALA A 216 10.73 20.04 4.59
CA ALA A 216 9.78 18.91 4.59
C ALA A 216 8.53 19.20 5.46
N ARG A 217 8.72 19.82 6.63
CA ARG A 217 7.63 20.22 7.53
C ARG A 217 6.70 21.26 6.90
N GLU A 218 7.26 22.30 6.29
CA GLU A 218 6.46 23.35 5.63
C GLU A 218 5.70 22.76 4.45
N ARG A 219 6.36 21.99 3.62
CA ARG A 219 5.79 21.33 2.45
C ARG A 219 4.61 20.42 2.82
N LEU A 220 4.80 19.59 3.83
CA LEU A 220 3.75 18.71 4.36
C LEU A 220 2.54 19.53 4.83
N ASN A 221 2.81 20.56 5.64
CA ASN A 221 1.77 21.40 6.23
C ASN A 221 0.97 22.17 5.15
N THR A 222 1.66 22.74 4.17
CA THR A 222 1.07 23.47 3.05
C THR A 222 0.11 22.59 2.25
N LEU A 223 0.55 21.39 1.89
CA LEU A 223 -0.25 20.45 1.11
C LEU A 223 -1.49 19.96 1.87
N ILE A 224 -1.33 19.55 3.14
CA ILE A 224 -2.46 19.12 3.99
C ILE A 224 -3.49 20.25 4.14
N ARG A 225 -3.04 21.46 4.44
CA ARG A 225 -3.92 22.63 4.58
C ARG A 225 -4.65 22.93 3.28
N SER A 226 -3.97 22.86 2.15
CA SER A 226 -4.61 23.08 0.84
C SER A 226 -5.77 22.10 0.62
N VAL A 227 -5.59 20.80 0.89
CA VAL A 227 -6.68 19.81 0.80
C VAL A 227 -7.83 20.18 1.73
N ILE A 228 -7.55 20.46 3.02
CA ILE A 228 -8.58 20.74 4.01
C ILE A 228 -9.41 21.98 3.65
N PHE A 229 -8.74 23.09 3.39
CA PHE A 229 -9.45 24.37 3.15
C PHE A 229 -10.21 24.37 1.83
N THR A 230 -9.67 23.74 0.79
CA THR A 230 -10.34 23.68 -0.52
C THR A 230 -11.54 22.72 -0.50
N SER A 231 -11.53 21.70 0.39
CA SER A 231 -12.59 20.68 0.44
C SER A 231 -13.67 20.95 1.48
N ARG A 232 -13.47 21.91 2.38
CA ARG A 232 -14.40 22.17 3.48
C ARG A 232 -15.82 22.46 3.00
N GLY A 233 -16.79 21.68 3.49
CA GLY A 233 -18.22 21.82 3.16
C GLY A 233 -18.58 21.33 1.75
N LYS A 234 -17.72 20.55 1.09
CA LYS A 234 -17.95 19.97 -0.23
C LYS A 234 -18.10 18.45 -0.16
N ASP A 235 -18.77 17.91 -1.17
CA ASP A 235 -18.99 16.48 -1.38
C ASP A 235 -17.85 15.79 -2.14
N LYS A 236 -16.71 16.51 -2.31
CA LYS A 236 -15.51 16.02 -3.00
C LYS A 236 -14.28 16.69 -2.42
N LEU A 237 -13.22 15.88 -2.21
CA LEU A 237 -11.92 16.42 -1.86
C LEU A 237 -11.18 16.94 -3.08
N SER A 238 -10.54 18.09 -2.89
CA SER A 238 -9.70 18.76 -3.90
C SER A 238 -8.56 19.52 -3.24
N MET A 239 -7.55 19.83 -4.02
CA MET A 239 -6.43 20.70 -3.65
C MET A 239 -6.51 21.99 -4.49
N GLU A 240 -5.96 23.09 -4.02
CA GLU A 240 -5.84 24.30 -4.85
C GLU A 240 -5.05 23.98 -6.11
N PRO A 241 -5.48 24.45 -7.31
CA PRO A 241 -4.83 24.11 -8.57
C PRO A 241 -3.33 24.42 -8.58
N ILE A 242 -2.92 25.55 -8.01
CA ILE A 242 -1.51 25.93 -7.94
C ILE A 242 -0.69 24.95 -7.08
N MET A 243 -1.26 24.45 -5.99
CA MET A 243 -0.60 23.46 -5.14
C MET A 243 -0.50 22.11 -5.84
N GLU A 244 -1.56 21.68 -6.53
CA GLU A 244 -1.55 20.41 -7.27
C GLU A 244 -0.55 20.46 -8.44
N GLU A 245 -0.48 21.57 -9.18
CA GLU A 245 0.47 21.76 -10.27
C GLU A 245 1.94 21.70 -9.76
N ASN A 246 2.23 22.43 -8.69
CA ASN A 246 3.59 22.45 -8.11
C ASN A 246 3.97 21.09 -7.48
N MET A 247 3.03 20.41 -6.85
CA MET A 247 3.25 19.04 -6.34
C MET A 247 3.56 18.06 -7.48
N GLN A 248 2.83 18.12 -8.59
CA GLN A 248 3.08 17.30 -9.78
C GLN A 248 4.40 17.67 -10.45
N GLY A 249 4.74 18.97 -10.52
CA GLY A 249 6.01 19.45 -11.04
C GLY A 249 7.20 18.95 -10.24
N LEU A 250 7.14 19.05 -8.91
CA LEU A 250 8.19 18.51 -8.02
C LEU A 250 8.32 16.99 -8.15
N ARG A 251 7.21 16.26 -8.23
CA ARG A 251 7.24 14.81 -8.47
C ARG A 251 7.90 14.46 -9.80
N LYS A 252 7.60 15.21 -10.86
CA LYS A 252 8.25 15.02 -12.17
C LYS A 252 9.74 15.28 -12.11
N TRP A 253 10.16 16.33 -11.39
CA TRP A 253 11.56 16.63 -11.17
C TRP A 253 12.27 15.50 -10.42
N MET A 254 11.67 14.98 -9.35
CA MET A 254 12.18 13.82 -8.61
C MET A 254 12.33 12.60 -9.52
N PHE A 255 11.34 12.33 -10.37
CA PHE A 255 11.42 11.23 -11.32
C PHE A 255 12.60 11.36 -12.27
N GLN A 256 12.82 12.54 -12.82
CA GLN A 256 13.87 12.80 -13.81
C GLN A 256 15.30 12.82 -13.20
N ASN A 257 15.44 13.29 -11.97
CA ASN A 257 16.74 13.56 -11.38
C ASN A 257 17.18 12.52 -10.34
N VAL A 258 16.24 11.78 -9.77
CA VAL A 258 16.51 10.82 -8.68
C VAL A 258 16.31 9.39 -9.14
N TYR A 259 15.12 9.04 -9.61
CA TYR A 259 14.78 7.66 -9.96
C TYR A 259 15.41 7.16 -11.26
N THR A 260 15.85 8.06 -12.15
CA THR A 260 16.57 7.70 -13.37
C THR A 260 18.08 7.71 -13.19
N SER A 261 18.59 8.01 -11.98
CA SER A 261 20.02 8.00 -11.69
C SER A 261 20.63 6.61 -11.87
N SER A 262 21.89 6.55 -12.32
CA SER A 262 22.59 5.30 -12.57
C SER A 262 22.66 4.39 -11.34
N LYS A 263 22.89 4.94 -10.15
CA LYS A 263 22.98 4.18 -8.90
C LYS A 263 21.67 3.46 -8.52
N ALA A 264 20.51 4.12 -8.69
CA ALA A 264 19.22 3.50 -8.40
C ALA A 264 18.92 2.36 -9.40
N LYS A 265 19.34 2.51 -10.66
CA LYS A 265 19.13 1.49 -11.70
C LYS A 265 20.09 0.32 -11.64
N GLU A 266 21.29 0.49 -11.09
CA GLU A 266 22.29 -0.58 -10.98
C GLU A 266 21.79 -1.77 -10.16
N GLU A 267 20.95 -1.56 -9.15
CA GLU A 267 20.39 -2.63 -8.34
C GLU A 267 19.06 -3.17 -8.91
N GLU A 268 18.31 -2.37 -9.65
CA GLU A 268 17.00 -2.78 -10.17
C GLU A 268 17.07 -3.96 -11.16
N TRP A 269 18.11 -4.01 -12.03
CA TRP A 269 18.25 -5.12 -12.98
C TRP A 269 18.56 -6.45 -12.28
N LYS A 270 19.21 -6.40 -11.10
CA LYS A 270 19.46 -7.60 -10.29
C LYS A 270 18.15 -8.17 -9.75
N VAL A 271 17.21 -7.29 -9.36
CA VAL A 271 15.86 -7.70 -8.91
C VAL A 271 15.11 -8.38 -10.04
N ASP A 272 15.11 -7.81 -11.26
CA ASP A 272 14.48 -8.43 -12.44
C ASP A 272 15.03 -9.86 -12.66
N GLY A 273 16.35 -10.03 -12.61
CA GLY A 273 17.02 -11.32 -12.77
C GLY A 273 16.65 -12.33 -11.66
N MET A 274 16.72 -11.88 -10.41
CA MET A 274 16.40 -12.69 -9.24
C MET A 274 14.93 -13.16 -9.25
N LEU A 275 13.98 -12.26 -9.45
CA LEU A 275 12.57 -12.61 -9.47
C LEU A 275 12.20 -13.49 -10.66
N LYS A 276 12.83 -13.32 -11.81
CA LYS A 276 12.65 -14.20 -12.96
C LYS A 276 13.04 -15.64 -12.63
N LEU A 277 14.21 -15.83 -12.00
CA LEU A 277 14.69 -17.15 -11.63
C LEU A 277 13.78 -17.80 -10.57
N LEU A 278 13.40 -17.06 -9.53
CA LEU A 278 12.47 -17.55 -8.50
C LEU A 278 11.09 -17.88 -9.07
N PHE A 279 10.58 -17.05 -9.98
CA PHE A 279 9.27 -17.28 -10.61
C PHE A 279 9.27 -18.58 -11.43
N SER A 280 10.28 -18.76 -12.30
CA SER A 280 10.43 -20.01 -13.09
C SER A 280 10.63 -21.22 -12.19
N PHE A 281 11.44 -21.08 -11.12
CA PHE A 281 11.65 -22.17 -10.18
C PHE A 281 10.33 -22.65 -9.53
N TYR A 282 9.49 -21.74 -9.04
CA TYR A 282 8.22 -22.11 -8.42
C TYR A 282 7.17 -22.59 -9.42
N GLN A 283 7.25 -22.20 -10.71
CA GLN A 283 6.45 -22.80 -11.76
C GLN A 283 6.83 -24.27 -12.00
N GLU A 284 8.11 -24.59 -11.98
CA GLU A 284 8.63 -25.96 -12.17
C GLU A 284 8.51 -26.82 -10.90
N HIS A 285 8.58 -26.18 -9.72
CA HIS A 285 8.57 -26.83 -8.41
C HIS A 285 7.50 -26.24 -7.47
N PRO A 286 6.19 -26.33 -7.81
CA PRO A 286 5.13 -25.70 -7.01
C PRO A 286 5.02 -26.26 -5.57
N LEU A 287 5.54 -27.46 -5.34
CA LEU A 287 5.59 -28.06 -3.99
C LEU A 287 6.55 -27.36 -3.04
N GLU A 288 7.49 -26.56 -3.54
CA GLU A 288 8.41 -25.74 -2.73
C GLU A 288 7.76 -24.45 -2.19
N MET A 289 6.58 -24.09 -2.67
CA MET A 289 5.80 -22.99 -2.09
C MET A 289 5.28 -23.37 -0.69
N ALA A 290 5.01 -22.36 0.15
CA ALA A 290 4.39 -22.56 1.44
C ALA A 290 3.02 -23.24 1.34
N GLU A 291 2.64 -24.03 2.35
CA GLU A 291 1.43 -24.86 2.36
C GLU A 291 0.16 -24.10 2.00
N GLU A 292 0.02 -22.88 2.49
CA GLU A 292 -1.14 -22.04 2.21
C GLU A 292 -1.34 -21.74 0.70
N TYR A 293 -0.24 -21.60 -0.06
CA TYR A 293 -0.31 -21.35 -1.52
C TYR A 293 -0.51 -22.65 -2.30
N ARG A 294 0.08 -23.75 -1.85
CA ARG A 294 -0.19 -25.09 -2.42
C ARG A 294 -1.66 -25.48 -2.27
N PHE A 295 -2.26 -25.15 -1.12
CA PHE A 295 -3.68 -25.36 -0.88
C PHE A 295 -4.54 -24.56 -1.86
N LEU A 296 -4.21 -23.25 -2.09
CA LEU A 296 -4.92 -22.40 -3.03
C LEU A 296 -4.79 -22.89 -4.48
N LEU A 297 -3.60 -23.36 -4.88
CA LEU A 297 -3.37 -23.94 -6.20
C LEU A 297 -4.28 -25.17 -6.42
N LYS A 298 -4.22 -26.13 -5.49
CA LYS A 298 -5.05 -27.34 -5.54
C LYS A 298 -6.54 -27.02 -5.58
N LYS A 299 -7.00 -26.10 -4.75
CA LYS A 299 -8.39 -25.64 -4.73
C LYS A 299 -8.82 -25.06 -6.08
N GLY A 300 -8.00 -24.19 -6.68
CA GLY A 300 -8.30 -23.62 -8.00
C GLY A 300 -8.32 -24.65 -9.12
N GLU A 301 -7.44 -25.67 -9.07
CA GLU A 301 -7.45 -26.81 -10.01
C GLU A 301 -8.73 -27.65 -9.87
N GLU A 302 -9.20 -27.90 -8.66
CA GLU A 302 -10.43 -28.64 -8.38
C GLU A 302 -11.69 -27.87 -8.84
N GLU A 303 -11.69 -26.55 -8.69
CA GLU A 303 -12.79 -25.69 -9.15
C GLU A 303 -12.84 -25.53 -10.68
N GLY A 304 -11.71 -25.71 -11.37
CA GLY A 304 -11.60 -25.74 -12.84
C GLY A 304 -12.08 -24.47 -13.55
N THR A 305 -12.05 -23.32 -12.86
CA THR A 305 -12.59 -22.05 -13.35
C THR A 305 -11.62 -21.25 -14.22
N GLU A 306 -10.32 -21.54 -14.14
CA GLU A 306 -9.24 -20.82 -14.84
C GLU A 306 -8.36 -21.78 -15.65
N ASP A 307 -7.66 -21.22 -16.65
CA ASP A 307 -6.59 -21.92 -17.33
C ASP A 307 -5.50 -22.33 -16.31
N PRO A 308 -5.08 -23.61 -16.27
CA PRO A 308 -4.11 -24.09 -15.27
C PRO A 308 -2.80 -23.32 -15.25
N LYS A 309 -2.35 -22.81 -16.41
CA LYS A 309 -1.14 -21.99 -16.49
C LYS A 309 -1.36 -20.61 -15.86
N LEU A 310 -2.49 -19.97 -16.15
CA LEU A 310 -2.82 -18.67 -15.54
C LEU A 310 -2.99 -18.79 -14.03
N LEU A 311 -3.61 -19.87 -13.55
CA LEU A 311 -3.75 -20.15 -12.12
C LEU A 311 -2.39 -20.33 -11.46
N LEU A 312 -1.50 -21.15 -12.03
CA LEU A 312 -0.15 -21.36 -11.49
C LEU A 312 0.64 -20.06 -11.45
N ASP A 313 0.68 -19.29 -12.55
CA ASP A 313 1.35 -17.99 -12.63
C ASP A 313 0.83 -17.05 -11.55
N ARG A 314 -0.48 -17.02 -11.33
CA ARG A 314 -1.10 -16.19 -10.33
C ARG A 314 -0.72 -16.59 -8.91
N ILE A 315 -0.73 -17.89 -8.58
CA ILE A 315 -0.35 -18.39 -7.25
C ILE A 315 1.15 -18.19 -6.99
N VAL A 316 2.01 -18.37 -7.99
CA VAL A 316 3.44 -18.05 -7.88
C VAL A 316 3.64 -16.56 -7.62
N ALA A 317 2.93 -15.69 -8.35
CA ALA A 317 2.96 -14.24 -8.10
C ALA A 317 2.45 -13.88 -6.69
N ASP A 318 1.39 -14.53 -6.20
CA ASP A 318 0.89 -14.36 -4.83
C ASP A 318 1.95 -14.73 -3.78
N TYR A 319 2.65 -15.84 -3.99
CA TYR A 319 3.69 -16.31 -3.08
C TYR A 319 4.88 -15.37 -3.04
N ILE A 320 5.42 -15.00 -4.21
CA ILE A 320 6.57 -14.10 -4.30
C ILE A 320 6.21 -12.70 -3.78
N SER A 321 5.06 -12.15 -4.15
CA SER A 321 4.64 -10.83 -3.66
C SER A 321 4.44 -10.79 -2.15
N GLY A 322 4.09 -11.93 -1.54
CA GLY A 322 3.98 -12.09 -0.09
C GLY A 322 5.33 -12.13 0.65
N MET A 323 6.45 -12.26 -0.04
CA MET A 323 7.77 -12.28 0.59
C MET A 323 8.19 -10.89 1.08
N THR A 324 9.08 -10.85 2.07
CA THR A 324 9.89 -9.66 2.40
C THR A 324 11.14 -9.63 1.52
N ASP A 325 11.81 -8.49 1.44
CA ASP A 325 13.04 -8.34 0.65
C ASP A 325 14.11 -9.34 1.11
N GLU A 326 14.31 -9.45 2.43
CA GLU A 326 15.26 -10.38 3.02
C GLU A 326 14.89 -11.84 2.74
N TYR A 327 13.63 -12.22 2.92
CA TYR A 327 13.17 -13.59 2.65
C TYR A 327 13.32 -13.97 1.17
N CYS A 328 13.01 -13.03 0.27
CA CYS A 328 13.18 -13.22 -1.17
C CYS A 328 14.67 -13.44 -1.54
N SER A 329 15.55 -12.60 -1.00
CA SER A 329 17.00 -12.74 -1.18
C SER A 329 17.53 -14.07 -0.61
N HIS A 330 17.06 -14.46 0.58
CA HIS A 330 17.43 -15.74 1.20
C HIS A 330 16.99 -16.92 0.32
N LYS A 331 15.76 -16.93 -0.20
CA LYS A 331 15.28 -18.00 -1.08
C LYS A 331 16.05 -18.05 -2.40
N PHE A 332 16.44 -16.92 -2.95
CA PHE A 332 17.31 -16.88 -4.11
C PHE A 332 18.68 -17.53 -3.82
N MET A 333 19.32 -17.17 -2.71
CA MET A 333 20.59 -17.78 -2.33
C MET A 333 20.46 -19.27 -2.05
N GLU A 334 19.36 -19.69 -1.43
CA GLU A 334 19.09 -21.10 -1.12
C GLU A 334 19.04 -21.97 -2.37
N TYR A 335 18.38 -21.50 -3.45
CA TYR A 335 18.15 -22.31 -4.64
C TYR A 335 19.17 -22.12 -5.76
N PHE A 336 19.83 -20.96 -5.83
CA PHE A 336 20.67 -20.61 -6.99
C PHE A 336 22.14 -20.38 -6.67
N VAL A 337 22.51 -20.33 -5.39
CA VAL A 337 23.92 -20.15 -4.99
C VAL A 337 24.42 -21.43 -4.33
N PRO A 338 25.45 -22.11 -4.91
CA PRO A 338 26.02 -23.31 -4.29
C PRO A 338 26.55 -23.03 -2.88
N LYS A 339 26.24 -23.94 -1.95
CA LYS A 339 26.76 -23.87 -0.58
C LYS A 339 28.10 -24.58 -0.52
N ALA A 340 29.04 -24.05 0.28
CA ALA A 340 30.25 -24.76 0.63
C ALA A 340 29.92 -26.05 1.41
N TRP A 341 30.68 -27.10 1.16
CA TRP A 341 30.59 -28.32 1.98
C TRP A 341 31.08 -28.00 3.38
N GLU A 342 30.22 -28.17 4.37
CA GLU A 342 30.67 -28.21 5.76
C GLU A 342 31.42 -29.53 5.96
N LYS A 343 32.65 -29.45 6.50
CA LYS A 343 33.32 -30.63 7.03
C LYS A 343 32.69 -30.94 8.39
N ASP A 344 32.13 -32.15 8.51
CA ASP A 344 31.74 -32.73 9.81
C ASP A 344 32.93 -32.78 10.78
#